data_17a4f0bb61bced2ac665b504648fd244
#
_entry.id   17a4f0bb61bced2ac665b504648fd244
#
_cell.length_a   1.000
_cell.length_b   1.000
_cell.length_c   1.000
_cell.angle_alpha   90.00
_cell.angle_beta   90.00
_cell.angle_gamma   90.00
#
_symmetry.space_group_name_H-M   'P 1'
#
loop_
_entity.id
_entity.type
_entity.pdbx_description
1 polymer ?
#
loop_
_entity_poly.entity_id
_entity_poly.type
_entity_poly.pdbx_seq_one_letter_code
_entity_poly.pdbx_strand_id
1 'polypeptide(L)'
;MTRPSLLFWKLFLAFWLATTLTFLVGIGVLELSRFRPSDPYVEAILAAETGLLERVGVDAAGQLLTVWERPPDENIGVYDSNGHLIVGSPVEQPAYERAVTSKEGLALSIRSTHAPGNVPGRPWHQIPLLIGTLMSALFSGYMAYYLAWPLAYLRRAMSDVAQGRFETRVKPAMGKRRDEIVDLAEDCDRMANQLKVLVQAQQHLLHDISHELRSPLTRMQAAIGLLRQDPARMEMLERIEHESERMDTLIEALLTLARLQGRPESIEREPVDIIELLAMIVEDAQFEAGIKGCRVHLQACPPFIACVNGELLYRCFENVIRNAVRYTRPDTTVLVSARINPDASRLTVAISDHGPGVDNDRLHSIFQPFERGAGDASVGFGLGLAIAARAVQMHGGSIVARNESGGGLTVEVNLHNARSLHDITVA
;
A
#
# COMPACT_ATOMS: atom_id res chain seq x y z
N MET A 1 16.54 -24.63 0.90
CA MET A 1 17.34 -23.41 0.60
C MET A 1 16.80 -22.80 -0.68
N THR A 2 16.05 -21.70 -0.61
CA THR A 2 15.53 -21.01 -1.80
C THR A 2 16.66 -20.27 -2.50
N ARG A 3 16.78 -20.47 -3.82
CA ARG A 3 17.78 -19.75 -4.64
C ARG A 3 17.56 -18.23 -4.44
N PRO A 4 18.62 -17.46 -4.20
CA PRO A 4 18.49 -16.00 -4.06
C PRO A 4 17.86 -15.41 -5.33
N SER A 5 16.93 -14.47 -5.13
CA SER A 5 16.19 -13.86 -6.24
C SER A 5 17.13 -13.05 -7.16
N LEU A 6 16.76 -12.87 -8.42
CA LEU A 6 17.51 -12.03 -9.37
C LEU A 6 17.67 -10.59 -8.82
N LEU A 7 16.67 -10.10 -8.05
CA LEU A 7 16.70 -8.80 -7.37
C LEU A 7 17.81 -8.75 -6.31
N PHE A 8 17.99 -9.82 -5.52
CA PHE A 8 19.08 -9.92 -4.55
C PHE A 8 20.44 -9.71 -5.24
N TRP A 9 20.70 -10.43 -6.33
CA TRP A 9 21.97 -10.32 -7.05
C TRP A 9 22.19 -8.94 -7.66
N LYS A 10 21.13 -8.30 -8.20
CA LYS A 10 21.23 -6.94 -8.73
C LYS A 10 21.56 -5.92 -7.64
N LEU A 11 20.88 -5.99 -6.49
CA LEU A 11 21.13 -5.09 -5.37
C LEU A 11 22.51 -5.36 -4.75
N PHE A 12 22.87 -6.62 -4.53
CA PHE A 12 24.18 -6.98 -4.03
C PHE A 12 25.30 -6.43 -4.92
N LEU A 13 25.21 -6.67 -6.22
CA LEU A 13 26.23 -6.22 -7.17
C LEU A 13 26.31 -4.67 -7.21
N ALA A 14 25.17 -3.98 -7.23
CA ALA A 14 25.12 -2.53 -7.23
C ALA A 14 25.75 -1.92 -5.97
N PHE A 15 25.37 -2.40 -4.79
CA PHE A 15 25.93 -1.92 -3.52
C PHE A 15 27.40 -2.28 -3.37
N TRP A 16 27.79 -3.50 -3.73
CA TRP A 16 29.17 -3.95 -3.67
C TRP A 16 30.07 -3.14 -4.60
N LEU A 17 29.63 -2.92 -5.84
CA LEU A 17 30.39 -2.17 -6.84
C LEU A 17 30.51 -0.69 -6.42
N ALA A 18 29.44 -0.08 -5.92
CA ALA A 18 29.46 1.30 -5.44
C ALA A 18 30.41 1.48 -4.24
N THR A 19 30.32 0.60 -3.23
CA THR A 19 31.16 0.68 -2.04
C THR A 19 32.63 0.35 -2.35
N THR A 20 32.88 -0.62 -3.23
CA THR A 20 34.25 -0.97 -3.66
C THR A 20 34.87 0.17 -4.47
N LEU A 21 34.11 0.78 -5.38
CA LEU A 21 34.58 1.93 -6.17
C LEU A 21 34.92 3.13 -5.27
N THR A 22 34.06 3.45 -4.30
CA THR A 22 34.32 4.52 -3.34
C THR A 22 35.59 4.27 -2.55
N PHE A 23 35.82 3.00 -2.14
CA PHE A 23 37.01 2.63 -1.40
C PHE A 23 38.28 2.71 -2.25
N LEU A 24 38.22 2.25 -3.52
CA LEU A 24 39.34 2.36 -4.47
C LEU A 24 39.71 3.81 -4.78
N VAL A 25 38.70 4.68 -4.98
CA VAL A 25 38.93 6.11 -5.18
C VAL A 25 39.56 6.73 -3.94
N GLY A 26 39.08 6.38 -2.73
CA GLY A 26 39.67 6.84 -1.47
C GLY A 26 41.15 6.46 -1.31
N ILE A 27 41.50 5.22 -1.66
CA ILE A 27 42.93 4.78 -1.67
C ILE A 27 43.71 5.52 -2.73
N GLY A 28 43.18 5.68 -3.96
CA GLY A 28 43.83 6.42 -5.03
C GLY A 28 44.16 7.85 -4.63
N VAL A 29 43.23 8.55 -3.97
CA VAL A 29 43.46 9.91 -3.44
C VAL A 29 44.52 9.89 -2.33
N LEU A 30 44.53 8.91 -1.43
CA LEU A 30 45.54 8.74 -0.40
C LEU A 30 46.93 8.48 -1.00
N GLU A 31 47.03 7.65 -2.01
CA GLU A 31 48.28 7.37 -2.71
C GLU A 31 48.79 8.63 -3.45
N LEU A 32 47.91 9.33 -4.16
CA LEU A 32 48.27 10.63 -4.80
C LEU A 32 48.71 11.69 -3.78
N SER A 33 48.11 11.73 -2.60
CA SER A 33 48.49 12.63 -1.51
C SER A 33 49.83 12.24 -0.84
N ARG A 34 50.22 10.95 -0.95
CA ARG A 34 51.51 10.43 -0.48
C ARG A 34 52.64 10.57 -1.50
N PHE A 35 52.34 10.97 -2.75
CA PHE A 35 53.35 11.43 -3.68
C PHE A 35 53.89 12.78 -3.18
N ARG A 36 54.55 12.74 -2.02
CA ARG A 36 55.46 13.84 -1.67
C ARG A 36 56.60 13.71 -2.66
N PRO A 37 56.97 14.79 -3.39
CA PRO A 37 58.27 14.86 -4.01
C PRO A 37 59.28 14.52 -2.93
N SER A 38 60.31 13.77 -3.29
CA SER A 38 61.47 13.38 -2.45
C SER A 38 61.70 14.44 -1.39
N ASP A 39 61.79 14.04 -0.13
CA ASP A 39 61.94 15.02 0.96
C ASP A 39 63.00 16.03 0.53
N PRO A 40 62.63 17.28 0.20
CA PRO A 40 63.55 18.22 -0.41
C PRO A 40 64.76 18.47 0.48
N TYR A 41 64.60 18.08 1.75
CA TYR A 41 65.65 18.15 2.76
C TYR A 41 66.74 17.06 2.52
N VAL A 42 66.40 15.82 2.21
CA VAL A 42 67.36 14.72 1.93
C VAL A 42 68.11 15.01 0.62
N GLU A 43 67.38 15.47 -0.39
CA GLU A 43 67.97 15.83 -1.68
C GLU A 43 68.92 17.02 -1.52
N ALA A 44 68.56 18.02 -0.71
CA ALA A 44 69.39 19.16 -0.39
C ALA A 44 70.66 18.74 0.38
N ILE A 45 70.55 17.82 1.32
CA ILE A 45 71.73 17.34 2.10
C ILE A 45 72.65 16.52 1.23
N LEU A 46 72.14 15.59 0.42
CA LEU A 46 72.97 14.80 -0.54
C LEU A 46 73.69 15.72 -1.57
N ALA A 47 73.02 16.78 -2.05
CA ALA A 47 73.61 17.77 -2.91
C ALA A 47 74.66 18.64 -2.21
N ALA A 48 74.39 19.06 -0.95
CA ALA A 48 75.32 19.80 -0.15
C ALA A 48 76.57 18.97 0.18
N GLU A 49 76.40 17.73 0.59
CA GLU A 49 77.46 16.80 0.90
C GLU A 49 78.33 16.51 -0.35
N THR A 50 77.74 16.27 -1.47
CA THR A 50 78.47 16.13 -2.76
C THR A 50 79.30 17.37 -3.05
N GLY A 51 78.68 18.54 -2.92
CA GLY A 51 79.37 19.83 -3.13
C GLY A 51 80.53 20.13 -2.15
N LEU A 52 80.36 19.72 -0.88
CA LEU A 52 81.38 19.86 0.15
C LEU A 52 82.52 18.91 -0.14
N LEU A 53 82.30 17.67 -0.48
CA LEU A 53 83.34 16.70 -0.85
C LEU A 53 84.16 17.15 -2.02
N GLU A 54 83.55 17.65 -3.06
CA GLU A 54 84.20 18.10 -4.31
C GLU A 54 85.00 19.40 -4.08
N ARG A 55 84.57 20.35 -3.22
CA ARG A 55 85.15 21.69 -3.10
C ARG A 55 85.99 21.90 -1.86
N VAL A 56 85.61 21.27 -0.73
CA VAL A 56 86.22 21.56 0.54
C VAL A 56 87.02 20.36 1.09
N GLY A 57 86.56 19.16 0.94
CA GLY A 57 87.21 17.95 1.39
C GLY A 57 86.38 17.12 2.37
N VAL A 58 86.93 15.98 2.83
CA VAL A 58 86.22 14.97 3.66
C VAL A 58 85.85 15.47 5.06
N ASP A 59 86.72 16.31 5.68
CA ASP A 59 86.47 16.82 7.01
C ASP A 59 85.23 17.71 7.09
N ALA A 60 85.01 18.55 6.05
CA ALA A 60 83.83 19.42 6.01
C ALA A 60 82.53 18.64 5.77
N ALA A 61 82.53 17.61 4.95
CA ALA A 61 81.43 16.67 4.78
C ALA A 61 81.10 15.93 6.07
N GLY A 62 82.12 15.52 6.85
CA GLY A 62 81.96 14.91 8.15
C GLY A 62 81.26 15.80 9.18
N GLN A 63 81.62 17.10 9.20
CA GLN A 63 80.96 18.05 10.08
C GLN A 63 79.49 18.26 9.71
N LEU A 64 79.13 18.31 8.41
CA LEU A 64 77.73 18.37 7.98
C LEU A 64 76.91 17.18 8.50
N LEU A 65 77.40 15.97 8.36
CA LEU A 65 76.73 14.76 8.77
C LEU A 65 76.64 14.60 10.31
N THR A 66 77.52 15.22 11.10
CA THR A 66 77.43 15.23 12.55
C THR A 66 76.43 16.26 13.11
N VAL A 67 76.21 17.39 12.41
CA VAL A 67 75.29 18.43 12.81
C VAL A 67 73.88 18.15 12.32
N TRP A 68 73.71 17.30 11.32
CA TRP A 68 72.43 16.99 10.76
C TRP A 68 71.56 16.15 11.72
N GLU A 69 70.38 16.69 12.13
CA GLU A 69 69.35 15.95 12.85
C GLU A 69 68.69 14.91 11.90
N ARG A 70 69.10 13.67 12.05
CA ARG A 70 68.68 12.57 11.17
C ARG A 70 67.28 12.10 11.49
N PRO A 71 66.42 11.82 10.48
CA PRO A 71 65.28 10.96 10.67
C PRO A 71 65.72 9.58 11.17
N PRO A 72 64.92 8.90 12.05
CA PRO A 72 65.31 7.63 12.70
C PRO A 72 65.71 6.49 11.77
N ASP A 73 65.23 6.51 10.49
CA ASP A 73 65.42 5.42 9.51
C ASP A 73 66.41 5.83 8.39
N GLU A 74 67.09 6.97 8.47
CA GLU A 74 67.93 7.50 7.41
C GLU A 74 69.40 7.52 7.75
N ASN A 75 70.16 6.69 7.03
CA ASN A 75 71.63 6.66 7.17
C ASN A 75 72.27 7.14 5.87
N ILE A 76 73.24 8.02 6.00
CA ILE A 76 74.09 8.51 4.94
C ILE A 76 75.52 8.26 5.36
N GLY A 77 76.32 7.70 4.49
CA GLY A 77 77.73 7.44 4.76
C GLY A 77 78.59 7.67 3.50
N VAL A 78 79.84 8.16 3.71
CA VAL A 78 80.88 8.33 2.71
C VAL A 78 81.87 7.21 2.84
N TYR A 79 82.14 6.55 1.75
CA TYR A 79 83.01 5.34 1.66
C TYR A 79 84.15 5.57 0.73
N ASP A 80 85.30 4.94 1.02
CA ASP A 80 86.47 4.90 0.12
C ASP A 80 86.26 3.92 -1.09
N SER A 81 87.24 3.91 -1.97
CA SER A 81 87.26 2.95 -3.12
C SER A 81 87.27 1.47 -2.71
N ASN A 82 87.62 1.17 -1.46
CA ASN A 82 87.66 -0.17 -0.95
C ASN A 82 86.38 -0.52 -0.16
N GLY A 83 85.42 0.38 -0.08
CA GLY A 83 84.14 0.17 0.65
C GLY A 83 84.26 0.37 2.15
N HIS A 84 85.32 0.97 2.69
CA HIS A 84 85.40 1.32 4.09
C HIS A 84 84.70 2.64 4.36
N LEU A 85 83.91 2.70 5.45
CA LEU A 85 83.22 3.90 5.89
C LEU A 85 84.28 4.91 6.39
N ILE A 86 84.30 6.11 5.83
CA ILE A 86 85.20 7.19 6.22
C ILE A 86 84.47 8.13 7.20
N VAL A 87 83.24 8.54 6.84
CA VAL A 87 82.45 9.45 7.61
C VAL A 87 80.95 9.10 7.48
N GLY A 88 80.15 9.42 8.52
CA GLY A 88 78.70 9.19 8.56
C GLY A 88 78.28 7.88 9.24
N SER A 89 77.15 7.35 8.83
CA SER A 89 76.60 6.13 9.40
C SER A 89 76.67 4.96 8.41
N PRO A 90 76.89 3.71 8.94
CA PRO A 90 76.97 2.53 8.05
C PRO A 90 75.64 2.31 7.34
N VAL A 91 75.76 2.06 6.04
CA VAL A 91 74.62 1.77 5.13
C VAL A 91 74.85 0.33 4.62
N GLU A 92 74.14 -0.66 5.20
CA GLU A 92 74.27 -2.08 4.84
C GLU A 92 73.67 -2.39 3.44
N GLN A 93 72.58 -1.74 3.10
CA GLN A 93 71.91 -1.88 1.80
C GLN A 93 71.62 -0.49 1.23
N PRO A 94 72.51 0.01 0.34
CA PRO A 94 72.34 1.34 -0.22
C PRO A 94 71.21 1.35 -1.26
N ALA A 95 70.17 2.18 -1.02
CA ALA A 95 69.17 2.46 -2.03
C ALA A 95 69.64 3.55 -3.02
N TYR A 96 70.67 4.31 -2.60
CA TYR A 96 71.32 5.32 -3.45
C TYR A 96 72.83 5.25 -3.25
N GLU A 97 73.57 5.23 -4.35
CA GLU A 97 75.02 5.31 -4.35
C GLU A 97 75.47 6.26 -5.47
N ARG A 98 76.33 7.17 -5.13
CA ARG A 98 76.88 8.16 -6.06
C ARG A 98 78.41 8.25 -5.86
N ALA A 99 79.14 8.03 -6.95
CA ALA A 99 80.60 8.24 -6.94
C ALA A 99 80.89 9.75 -6.99
N VAL A 100 81.84 10.17 -6.17
CA VAL A 100 82.28 11.57 -6.04
C VAL A 100 83.79 11.60 -5.93
N THR A 101 84.44 12.55 -6.59
CA THR A 101 85.88 12.74 -6.45
C THR A 101 86.15 13.87 -5.47
N SER A 102 86.88 13.62 -4.34
CA SER A 102 87.27 14.62 -3.36
C SER A 102 88.18 15.67 -3.97
N LYS A 103 88.25 16.85 -3.38
CA LYS A 103 89.21 17.91 -3.68
C LYS A 103 90.66 17.39 -3.65
N GLU A 104 90.96 16.39 -2.90
CA GLU A 104 92.25 15.73 -2.72
C GLU A 104 92.52 14.67 -3.81
N GLY A 105 91.58 14.46 -4.77
CA GLY A 105 91.71 13.47 -5.82
C GLY A 105 91.33 12.05 -5.41
N LEU A 106 90.79 11.85 -4.24
CA LEU A 106 90.35 10.51 -3.72
C LEU A 106 88.96 10.16 -4.33
N ALA A 107 88.88 8.94 -4.88
CA ALA A 107 87.60 8.40 -5.36
C ALA A 107 86.77 7.90 -4.12
N LEU A 108 85.61 8.56 -3.88
CA LEU A 108 84.71 8.29 -2.78
C LEU A 108 83.34 7.92 -3.32
N SER A 109 82.53 7.26 -2.51
CA SER A 109 81.11 7.03 -2.80
C SER A 109 80.23 7.45 -1.62
N ILE A 110 79.16 8.17 -1.96
CA ILE A 110 78.12 8.55 -0.97
C ILE A 110 77.03 7.47 -1.11
N ARG A 111 76.71 6.86 0.02
CA ARG A 111 75.63 5.83 0.13
C ARG A 111 74.56 6.33 1.07
N SER A 112 73.26 6.15 0.65
CA SER A 112 72.10 6.45 1.49
C SER A 112 71.13 5.28 1.52
N THR A 113 70.44 5.10 2.64
CA THR A 113 69.39 4.13 2.81
C THR A 113 68.14 4.43 1.98
N HIS A 114 67.97 5.69 1.55
CA HIS A 114 66.84 6.10 0.71
C HIS A 114 67.35 6.72 -0.61
N ALA A 115 66.78 6.26 -1.73
CA ALA A 115 66.99 6.89 -3.01
C ALA A 115 66.20 8.21 -3.09
N PRO A 116 66.77 9.32 -3.62
CA PRO A 116 66.00 10.50 -3.90
C PRO A 116 64.86 10.13 -4.87
N GLY A 117 63.60 10.31 -4.42
CA GLY A 117 62.42 10.05 -5.24
C GLY A 117 61.83 8.63 -5.24
N ASN A 118 62.39 7.68 -4.53
CA ASN A 118 61.84 6.31 -4.54
C ASN A 118 61.70 5.73 -3.13
N VAL A 119 60.58 5.89 -2.52
CA VAL A 119 60.22 5.14 -1.29
C VAL A 119 59.64 3.82 -1.72
N PRO A 120 60.27 2.67 -1.44
CA PRO A 120 59.68 1.36 -1.77
C PRO A 120 58.34 1.21 -1.05
N GLY A 121 57.25 1.08 -1.81
CA GLY A 121 55.91 0.87 -1.24
C GLY A 121 55.89 -0.36 -0.38
N ARG A 122 55.83 -0.22 0.95
CA ARG A 122 55.64 -1.33 1.88
C ARG A 122 54.30 -2.01 1.56
N PRO A 123 54.21 -3.36 1.57
CA PRO A 123 53.00 -4.12 1.21
C PRO A 123 51.78 -3.88 2.14
N TRP A 124 51.91 -3.01 3.13
CA TRP A 124 50.88 -2.68 4.12
C TRP A 124 49.60 -2.04 3.51
N HIS A 125 49.68 -1.43 2.33
CA HIS A 125 48.54 -0.85 1.63
C HIS A 125 47.59 -1.92 1.05
N GLN A 126 48.03 -3.17 0.88
CA GLN A 126 47.18 -4.26 0.39
C GLN A 126 46.19 -4.76 1.47
N ILE A 127 46.59 -4.72 2.76
CA ILE A 127 45.75 -5.19 3.88
C ILE A 127 44.47 -4.38 4.04
N PRO A 128 44.49 -3.02 4.07
CA PRO A 128 43.28 -2.20 4.13
C PRO A 128 42.38 -2.43 2.89
N LEU A 129 42.96 -2.65 1.74
CA LEU A 129 42.20 -2.92 0.50
C LEU A 129 41.43 -4.25 0.59
N LEU A 130 42.09 -5.32 1.07
CA LEU A 130 41.44 -6.61 1.28
C LEU A 130 40.30 -6.53 2.36
N ILE A 131 40.58 -5.88 3.48
CA ILE A 131 39.60 -5.68 4.54
C ILE A 131 38.42 -4.86 4.00
N GLY A 132 38.67 -3.77 3.30
CA GLY A 132 37.65 -2.90 2.73
C GLY A 132 36.75 -3.61 1.72
N THR A 133 37.32 -4.42 0.82
CA THR A 133 36.53 -5.20 -0.15
C THR A 133 35.70 -6.29 0.54
N LEU A 134 36.23 -6.94 1.57
CA LEU A 134 35.50 -7.95 2.34
C LEU A 134 34.34 -7.32 3.11
N MET A 135 34.59 -6.20 3.82
CA MET A 135 33.56 -5.46 4.55
C MET A 135 32.49 -4.90 3.61
N SER A 136 32.89 -4.39 2.44
CA SER A 136 31.96 -3.96 1.38
C SER A 136 31.05 -5.11 0.91
N ALA A 137 31.62 -6.29 0.68
CA ALA A 137 30.83 -7.45 0.27
C ALA A 137 29.84 -7.91 1.35
N LEU A 138 30.28 -7.95 2.61
CA LEU A 138 29.41 -8.32 3.75
C LEU A 138 28.27 -7.31 3.92
N PHE A 139 28.58 -6.01 3.89
CA PHE A 139 27.57 -4.95 4.01
C PHE A 139 26.58 -5.00 2.84
N SER A 140 27.07 -5.16 1.61
CA SER A 140 26.23 -5.26 0.41
C SER A 140 25.31 -6.49 0.46
N GLY A 141 25.83 -7.64 0.92
CA GLY A 141 25.05 -8.84 1.14
C GLY A 141 23.95 -8.65 2.18
N TYR A 142 24.29 -8.01 3.30
CA TYR A 142 23.31 -7.69 4.34
C TYR A 142 22.22 -6.73 3.81
N MET A 143 22.57 -5.66 3.13
CA MET A 143 21.61 -4.70 2.56
C MET A 143 20.74 -5.34 1.47
N ALA A 144 21.32 -6.13 0.60
CA ALA A 144 20.57 -6.84 -0.43
C ALA A 144 19.55 -7.82 0.19
N TYR A 145 19.95 -8.56 1.22
CA TYR A 145 19.03 -9.45 1.95
C TYR A 145 17.94 -8.66 2.69
N TYR A 146 18.33 -7.58 3.37
CA TYR A 146 17.42 -6.72 4.14
C TYR A 146 16.29 -6.12 3.29
N LEU A 147 16.56 -5.77 2.03
CA LEU A 147 15.57 -5.20 1.10
C LEU A 147 14.89 -6.26 0.24
N ALA A 148 15.64 -7.24 -0.28
CA ALA A 148 15.09 -8.19 -1.26
C ALA A 148 14.15 -9.22 -0.64
N TRP A 149 14.39 -9.67 0.60
CA TRP A 149 13.57 -10.68 1.25
C TRP A 149 12.13 -10.22 1.49
N PRO A 150 11.86 -9.04 2.09
CA PRO A 150 10.49 -8.55 2.30
C PRO A 150 9.74 -8.32 0.99
N LEU A 151 10.41 -7.75 -0.02
CA LEU A 151 9.80 -7.51 -1.33
C LEU A 151 9.45 -8.83 -2.05
N ALA A 152 10.29 -9.85 -1.93
CA ALA A 152 9.98 -11.17 -2.47
C ALA A 152 8.80 -11.83 -1.74
N TYR A 153 8.67 -11.61 -0.43
CA TYR A 153 7.57 -12.09 0.37
C TYR A 153 6.25 -11.38 0.01
N LEU A 154 6.27 -10.05 -0.07
CA LEU A 154 5.15 -9.23 -0.55
C LEU A 154 4.66 -9.69 -1.92
N ARG A 155 5.59 -9.87 -2.89
CA ARG A 155 5.24 -10.35 -4.23
C ARG A 155 4.55 -11.71 -4.21
N ARG A 156 4.98 -12.63 -3.35
CA ARG A 156 4.33 -13.95 -3.19
C ARG A 156 2.92 -13.81 -2.62
N ALA A 157 2.77 -13.01 -1.55
CA ALA A 157 1.47 -12.76 -0.95
C ALA A 157 0.49 -12.13 -1.94
N MET A 158 0.93 -11.15 -2.74
CA MET A 158 0.10 -10.59 -3.82
C MET A 158 -0.28 -11.62 -4.88
N SER A 159 0.65 -12.53 -5.23
CA SER A 159 0.35 -13.65 -6.13
C SER A 159 -0.66 -14.63 -5.53
N ASP A 160 -0.59 -14.89 -4.22
CA ASP A 160 -1.57 -15.72 -3.50
C ASP A 160 -2.95 -15.07 -3.51
N VAL A 161 -3.04 -13.77 -3.24
CA VAL A 161 -4.29 -12.99 -3.32
C VAL A 161 -4.87 -13.03 -4.74
N ALA A 162 -4.05 -12.88 -5.77
CA ALA A 162 -4.49 -12.97 -7.17
C ALA A 162 -5.01 -14.35 -7.55
N GLN A 163 -4.60 -15.42 -6.84
CA GLN A 163 -5.10 -16.78 -6.99
C GLN A 163 -6.29 -17.10 -6.07
N GLY A 164 -6.86 -16.10 -5.41
CA GLY A 164 -7.99 -16.26 -4.50
C GLY A 164 -7.62 -16.77 -3.09
N ARG A 165 -6.34 -16.86 -2.76
CA ARG A 165 -5.88 -17.26 -1.42
C ARG A 165 -5.73 -16.02 -0.53
N PHE A 166 -6.81 -15.59 0.11
CA PHE A 166 -6.87 -14.35 0.91
C PHE A 166 -6.39 -14.52 2.35
N GLU A 167 -5.98 -15.72 2.78
CA GLU A 167 -5.58 -16.01 4.17
C GLU A 167 -4.13 -15.58 4.48
N THR A 168 -3.31 -15.39 3.46
CA THR A 168 -1.91 -15.00 3.61
C THR A 168 -1.84 -13.62 4.24
N ARG A 169 -1.08 -13.50 5.36
CA ARG A 169 -0.83 -12.22 6.04
C ARG A 169 0.65 -11.89 5.96
N VAL A 170 0.95 -10.68 5.54
CA VAL A 170 2.31 -10.21 5.29
C VAL A 170 2.93 -9.55 6.53
N LYS A 171 2.17 -8.69 7.21
CA LYS A 171 2.65 -7.94 8.38
C LYS A 171 3.27 -8.83 9.48
N PRO A 172 2.67 -9.98 9.89
CA PRO A 172 3.28 -10.84 10.92
C PRO A 172 4.66 -11.38 10.52
N ALA A 173 4.92 -11.59 9.22
CA ALA A 173 6.21 -12.07 8.72
C ALA A 173 7.30 -10.99 8.74
N MET A 174 6.94 -9.70 8.84
CA MET A 174 7.89 -8.57 8.89
C MET A 174 8.55 -8.42 10.27
N GLY A 175 8.07 -9.12 11.31
CA GLY A 175 8.67 -9.12 12.64
C GLY A 175 8.59 -7.77 13.34
N LYS A 176 9.74 -7.29 13.89
CA LYS A 176 9.83 -6.04 14.66
C LYS A 176 10.23 -4.82 13.82
N ARG A 177 10.21 -4.91 12.50
CA ARG A 177 10.52 -3.77 11.62
C ARG A 177 9.52 -2.63 11.85
N ARG A 178 9.99 -1.40 11.59
CA ARG A 178 9.19 -0.17 11.66
C ARG A 178 9.67 0.75 10.55
N ASP A 179 9.36 0.39 9.31
CA ASP A 179 9.73 1.14 8.12
C ASP A 179 8.58 1.10 7.09
N GLU A 180 8.72 1.80 6.00
CA GLU A 180 7.72 1.91 4.92
C GLU A 180 7.34 0.55 4.30
N ILE A 181 8.20 -0.46 4.46
CA ILE A 181 7.91 -1.83 4.00
C ILE A 181 6.82 -2.47 4.89
N VAL A 182 6.80 -2.14 6.18
CA VAL A 182 5.75 -2.62 7.10
C VAL A 182 4.43 -1.94 6.79
N ASP A 183 4.43 -0.63 6.50
CA ASP A 183 3.23 0.10 6.10
C ASP A 183 2.65 -0.49 4.81
N LEU A 184 3.50 -0.78 3.82
CA LEU A 184 3.11 -1.47 2.59
C LEU A 184 2.55 -2.88 2.86
N ALA A 185 3.12 -3.60 3.83
CA ALA A 185 2.61 -4.92 4.23
C ALA A 185 1.21 -4.82 4.89
N GLU A 186 0.96 -3.78 5.69
CA GLU A 186 -0.37 -3.50 6.26
C GLU A 186 -1.40 -3.18 5.18
N ASP A 187 -1.02 -2.34 4.22
CA ASP A 187 -1.91 -1.99 3.10
C ASP A 187 -2.23 -3.21 2.24
N CYS A 188 -1.25 -4.09 2.00
CA CYS A 188 -1.46 -5.36 1.31
C CYS A 188 -2.43 -6.28 2.08
N ASP A 189 -2.26 -6.41 3.41
CA ASP A 189 -3.16 -7.20 4.26
C ASP A 189 -4.58 -6.63 4.31
N ARG A 190 -4.71 -5.31 4.34
CA ARG A 190 -6.00 -4.60 4.28
C ARG A 190 -6.71 -4.84 2.95
N MET A 191 -5.98 -4.70 1.83
CA MET A 191 -6.50 -4.97 0.49
C MET A 191 -6.94 -6.44 0.34
N ALA A 192 -6.13 -7.40 0.81
CA ALA A 192 -6.47 -8.81 0.79
C ALA A 192 -7.77 -9.11 1.57
N ASN A 193 -7.93 -8.46 2.74
CA ASN A 193 -9.14 -8.62 3.54
C ASN A 193 -10.38 -8.01 2.86
N GLN A 194 -10.25 -6.83 2.24
CA GLN A 194 -11.35 -6.21 1.49
C GLN A 194 -11.78 -7.07 0.30
N LEU A 195 -10.81 -7.62 -0.46
CA LEU A 195 -11.09 -8.54 -1.56
C LEU A 195 -11.76 -9.83 -1.08
N LYS A 196 -11.30 -10.40 0.06
CA LYS A 196 -11.94 -11.56 0.67
C LYS A 196 -13.42 -11.31 0.96
N VAL A 197 -13.72 -10.20 1.65
CA VAL A 197 -15.11 -9.82 2.00
C VAL A 197 -15.95 -9.64 0.73
N LEU A 198 -15.41 -8.97 -0.28
CA LEU A 198 -16.11 -8.76 -1.57
C LEU A 198 -16.42 -10.08 -2.28
N VAL A 199 -15.44 -10.97 -2.40
CA VAL A 199 -15.61 -12.27 -3.08
C VAL A 199 -16.59 -13.16 -2.31
N GLN A 200 -16.50 -13.19 -0.99
CA GLN A 200 -17.44 -13.93 -0.15
C GLN A 200 -18.87 -13.40 -0.28
N ALA A 201 -19.06 -12.08 -0.24
CA ALA A 201 -20.37 -11.46 -0.44
C ALA A 201 -20.95 -11.79 -1.83
N GLN A 202 -20.11 -11.78 -2.87
CA GLN A 202 -20.52 -12.16 -4.23
C GLN A 202 -20.91 -13.64 -4.31
N GLN A 203 -20.16 -14.54 -3.67
CA GLN A 203 -20.49 -15.98 -3.63
C GLN A 203 -21.79 -16.24 -2.89
N HIS A 204 -22.04 -15.60 -1.74
CA HIS A 204 -23.29 -15.68 -1.03
C HIS A 204 -24.45 -15.20 -1.88
N LEU A 205 -24.31 -14.04 -2.52
CA LEU A 205 -25.34 -13.50 -3.43
C LEU A 205 -25.71 -14.50 -4.54
N LEU A 206 -24.72 -15.11 -5.21
CA LEU A 206 -24.97 -16.11 -6.26
C LEU A 206 -25.64 -17.38 -5.72
N HIS A 207 -25.27 -17.79 -4.50
CA HIS A 207 -25.90 -18.92 -3.83
C HIS A 207 -27.38 -18.64 -3.55
N ASP A 208 -27.69 -17.49 -2.97
CA ASP A 208 -29.03 -17.07 -2.62
C ASP A 208 -29.92 -16.90 -3.87
N ILE A 209 -29.38 -16.26 -4.94
CA ILE A 209 -30.06 -16.17 -6.23
C ILE A 209 -30.45 -17.58 -6.73
N SER A 210 -29.50 -18.53 -6.67
CA SER A 210 -29.75 -19.90 -7.16
C SER A 210 -30.87 -20.58 -6.38
N HIS A 211 -30.94 -20.37 -5.07
CA HIS A 211 -32.00 -20.90 -4.22
C HIS A 211 -33.36 -20.24 -4.50
N GLU A 212 -33.37 -18.91 -4.61
CA GLU A 212 -34.61 -18.15 -4.85
C GLU A 212 -35.20 -18.36 -6.24
N LEU A 213 -34.38 -18.67 -7.25
CA LEU A 213 -34.87 -19.06 -8.59
C LEU A 213 -35.33 -20.52 -8.64
N ARG A 214 -34.67 -21.42 -7.92
CA ARG A 214 -35.04 -22.85 -7.97
C ARG A 214 -36.43 -23.12 -7.39
N SER A 215 -36.83 -22.42 -6.34
CA SER A 215 -38.11 -22.61 -5.65
C SER A 215 -39.31 -22.33 -6.57
N PRO A 216 -39.49 -21.15 -7.21
CA PRO A 216 -40.61 -20.91 -8.12
C PRO A 216 -40.57 -21.83 -9.35
N LEU A 217 -39.38 -22.12 -9.89
CA LEU A 217 -39.23 -23.03 -11.03
C LEU A 217 -39.75 -24.42 -10.68
N THR A 218 -39.44 -24.97 -9.49
CA THR A 218 -39.94 -26.28 -9.02
C THR A 218 -41.46 -26.25 -8.87
N ARG A 219 -42.04 -25.13 -8.35
CA ARG A 219 -43.49 -25.00 -8.21
C ARG A 219 -44.19 -24.95 -9.57
N MET A 220 -43.63 -24.19 -10.55
CA MET A 220 -44.13 -24.19 -11.92
C MET A 220 -44.06 -25.57 -12.57
N GLN A 221 -42.94 -26.28 -12.44
CA GLN A 221 -42.83 -27.65 -12.97
C GLN A 221 -43.85 -28.62 -12.37
N ALA A 222 -44.09 -28.50 -11.07
CA ALA A 222 -45.13 -29.30 -10.41
C ALA A 222 -46.54 -28.95 -10.93
N ALA A 223 -46.85 -27.68 -11.09
CA ALA A 223 -48.14 -27.24 -11.64
C ALA A 223 -48.32 -27.70 -13.09
N ILE A 224 -47.29 -27.64 -13.92
CA ILE A 224 -47.29 -28.16 -15.31
C ILE A 224 -47.53 -29.69 -15.31
N GLY A 225 -46.87 -30.43 -14.38
CA GLY A 225 -47.05 -31.86 -14.23
C GLY A 225 -48.50 -32.24 -13.90
N LEU A 226 -49.13 -31.48 -12.98
CA LEU A 226 -50.54 -31.68 -12.61
C LEU A 226 -51.50 -31.31 -13.74
N LEU A 227 -51.24 -30.23 -14.46
CA LEU A 227 -52.02 -29.79 -15.64
C LEU A 227 -51.98 -30.84 -16.77
N ARG A 228 -50.85 -31.51 -16.96
CA ARG A 228 -50.72 -32.61 -17.93
C ARG A 228 -51.58 -33.86 -17.58
N GLN A 229 -51.79 -34.10 -16.29
CA GLN A 229 -52.61 -35.20 -15.82
C GLN A 229 -54.11 -34.89 -15.94
N ASP A 230 -54.49 -33.64 -15.68
CA ASP A 230 -55.85 -33.16 -15.75
C ASP A 230 -55.89 -31.74 -16.34
N PRO A 231 -56.12 -31.62 -17.65
CA PRO A 231 -56.16 -30.32 -18.33
C PRO A 231 -57.27 -29.36 -17.90
N ALA A 232 -58.28 -29.88 -17.17
CA ALA A 232 -59.41 -29.06 -16.68
C ALA A 232 -59.02 -28.21 -15.44
N ARG A 233 -57.83 -28.43 -14.86
CA ARG A 233 -57.34 -27.71 -13.66
C ARG A 233 -56.81 -26.32 -13.98
N MET A 234 -57.70 -25.41 -14.31
CA MET A 234 -57.34 -24.01 -14.62
C MET A 234 -56.57 -23.29 -13.49
N GLU A 235 -56.80 -23.67 -12.22
CA GLU A 235 -56.03 -23.14 -11.07
C GLU A 235 -54.51 -23.36 -11.22
N MET A 236 -54.09 -24.37 -11.93
CA MET A 236 -52.66 -24.65 -12.14
C MET A 236 -52.06 -23.63 -13.13
N LEU A 237 -52.86 -23.13 -14.09
CA LEU A 237 -52.45 -22.09 -15.04
C LEU A 237 -52.21 -20.77 -14.28
N GLU A 238 -53.20 -20.34 -13.48
CA GLU A 238 -53.05 -19.14 -12.64
C GLU A 238 -51.83 -19.22 -11.71
N ARG A 239 -51.56 -20.44 -11.21
CA ARG A 239 -50.36 -20.65 -10.35
C ARG A 239 -49.05 -20.49 -11.15
N ILE A 240 -49.02 -20.98 -12.40
CA ILE A 240 -47.84 -20.81 -13.28
C ILE A 240 -47.65 -19.35 -13.60
N GLU A 241 -48.72 -18.63 -13.94
CA GLU A 241 -48.67 -17.18 -14.24
C GLU A 241 -48.13 -16.41 -13.03
N HIS A 242 -48.67 -16.66 -11.83
CA HIS A 242 -48.22 -16.02 -10.60
C HIS A 242 -46.75 -16.30 -10.27
N GLU A 243 -46.27 -17.52 -10.46
CA GLU A 243 -44.84 -17.84 -10.24
C GLU A 243 -43.94 -17.18 -11.32
N SER A 244 -44.44 -17.03 -12.55
CA SER A 244 -43.73 -16.31 -13.63
C SER A 244 -43.58 -14.83 -13.30
N GLU A 245 -44.63 -14.15 -12.87
CA GLU A 245 -44.62 -12.74 -12.45
C GLU A 245 -43.67 -12.52 -11.25
N ARG A 246 -43.65 -13.48 -10.31
CA ARG A 246 -42.67 -13.43 -9.21
C ARG A 246 -41.23 -13.56 -9.70
N MET A 247 -40.96 -14.39 -10.68
CA MET A 247 -39.61 -14.50 -11.26
C MET A 247 -39.21 -13.22 -11.98
N ASP A 248 -40.10 -12.60 -12.72
CA ASP A 248 -39.83 -11.33 -13.40
C ASP A 248 -39.51 -10.24 -12.37
N THR A 249 -40.26 -10.13 -11.30
CA THR A 249 -40.00 -9.19 -10.19
C THR A 249 -38.60 -9.45 -9.55
N LEU A 250 -38.22 -10.73 -9.36
CA LEU A 250 -36.90 -11.06 -8.84
C LEU A 250 -35.79 -10.63 -9.78
N ILE A 251 -35.94 -10.91 -11.08
CA ILE A 251 -34.96 -10.56 -12.11
C ILE A 251 -34.78 -9.03 -12.18
N GLU A 252 -35.85 -8.26 -12.18
CA GLU A 252 -35.80 -6.80 -12.17
C GLU A 252 -35.07 -6.26 -10.91
N ALA A 253 -35.36 -6.81 -9.74
CA ALA A 253 -34.70 -6.44 -8.51
C ALA A 253 -33.19 -6.75 -8.55
N LEU A 254 -32.80 -7.90 -9.10
CA LEU A 254 -31.41 -8.30 -9.28
C LEU A 254 -30.69 -7.40 -10.28
N LEU A 255 -31.31 -7.05 -11.41
CA LEU A 255 -30.74 -6.12 -12.39
C LEU A 255 -30.55 -4.74 -11.78
N THR A 256 -31.50 -4.28 -10.99
CA THR A 256 -31.40 -3.00 -10.26
C THR A 256 -30.24 -3.04 -9.27
N LEU A 257 -30.13 -4.10 -8.46
CA LEU A 257 -29.02 -4.26 -7.51
C LEU A 257 -27.65 -4.33 -8.22
N ALA A 258 -27.57 -5.04 -9.36
CA ALA A 258 -26.34 -5.11 -10.16
C ALA A 258 -25.91 -3.74 -10.72
N ARG A 259 -26.87 -2.93 -11.22
CA ARG A 259 -26.60 -1.56 -11.68
C ARG A 259 -26.09 -0.67 -10.53
N LEU A 260 -26.59 -0.87 -9.33
CA LEU A 260 -26.18 -0.15 -8.13
C LEU A 260 -24.82 -0.58 -7.54
N GLN A 261 -24.18 -1.65 -8.06
CA GLN A 261 -22.82 -2.04 -7.68
C GLN A 261 -21.73 -1.16 -8.31
N GLY A 262 -22.10 -0.27 -9.24
CA GLY A 262 -21.19 0.71 -9.86
C GLY A 262 -20.63 1.73 -8.86
N ARG A 263 -19.78 2.63 -9.38
CA ARG A 263 -19.27 3.77 -8.58
C ARG A 263 -20.33 4.87 -8.48
N PRO A 264 -20.37 5.62 -7.36
CA PRO A 264 -21.29 6.76 -7.18
C PRO A 264 -21.20 7.83 -8.27
N GLU A 265 -20.06 7.93 -8.94
CA GLU A 265 -19.77 8.89 -10.01
C GLU A 265 -20.42 8.49 -11.37
N SER A 266 -20.92 7.26 -11.49
CA SER A 266 -21.47 6.73 -12.75
C SER A 266 -22.96 6.95 -12.92
N ILE A 267 -23.65 7.55 -11.93
CA ILE A 267 -25.08 7.83 -12.01
C ILE A 267 -25.33 9.25 -12.50
N GLU A 268 -26.20 9.36 -13.50
CA GLU A 268 -26.73 10.66 -13.94
C GLU A 268 -27.56 11.27 -12.79
N ARG A 269 -27.31 12.54 -12.50
CA ARG A 269 -27.97 13.29 -11.43
C ARG A 269 -28.64 14.53 -12.01
N GLU A 270 -29.84 14.79 -11.56
CA GLU A 270 -30.63 15.95 -11.95
C GLU A 270 -31.24 16.62 -10.73
N PRO A 271 -31.62 17.89 -10.79
CA PRO A 271 -32.34 18.54 -9.71
C PRO A 271 -33.75 17.92 -9.56
N VAL A 272 -34.01 17.28 -8.42
CA VAL A 272 -35.30 16.65 -8.11
C VAL A 272 -35.82 17.20 -6.77
N ASP A 273 -37.10 17.55 -6.73
CA ASP A 273 -37.77 17.82 -5.45
C ASP A 273 -38.16 16.50 -4.77
N ILE A 274 -37.45 16.20 -3.69
CA ILE A 274 -37.63 14.94 -2.94
C ILE A 274 -39.02 14.91 -2.25
N ILE A 275 -39.56 16.05 -1.88
CA ILE A 275 -40.88 16.11 -1.22
C ILE A 275 -41.97 15.78 -2.21
N GLU A 276 -41.90 16.31 -3.44
CA GLU A 276 -42.84 15.97 -4.51
C GLU A 276 -42.75 14.50 -4.89
N LEU A 277 -41.52 13.96 -4.98
CA LEU A 277 -41.27 12.52 -5.20
C LEU A 277 -41.92 11.64 -4.14
N LEU A 278 -41.76 12.00 -2.85
CA LEU A 278 -42.40 11.29 -1.73
C LEU A 278 -43.92 11.37 -1.80
N ALA A 279 -44.48 12.51 -2.20
CA ALA A 279 -45.94 12.70 -2.31
C ALA A 279 -46.53 11.74 -3.37
N MET A 280 -45.89 11.64 -4.55
CA MET A 280 -46.30 10.68 -5.60
C MET A 280 -46.27 9.23 -5.08
N ILE A 281 -45.17 8.82 -4.42
CA ILE A 281 -45.02 7.45 -3.91
C ILE A 281 -46.06 7.14 -2.83
N VAL A 282 -46.37 8.11 -1.97
CA VAL A 282 -47.41 7.96 -0.91
C VAL A 282 -48.79 7.82 -1.52
N GLU A 283 -49.10 8.57 -2.58
CA GLU A 283 -50.39 8.46 -3.32
C GLU A 283 -50.53 7.04 -3.92
N ASP A 284 -49.52 6.53 -4.58
CA ASP A 284 -49.51 5.16 -5.13
C ASP A 284 -49.66 4.10 -4.02
N ALA A 285 -48.93 4.26 -2.92
CA ALA A 285 -48.95 3.34 -1.79
C ALA A 285 -50.30 3.37 -1.02
N GLN A 286 -51.06 4.46 -1.08
CA GLN A 286 -52.37 4.61 -0.46
C GLN A 286 -53.39 3.61 -1.00
N PHE A 287 -53.31 3.28 -2.31
CA PHE A 287 -54.16 2.27 -2.93
C PHE A 287 -53.90 0.88 -2.34
N GLU A 288 -52.66 0.48 -2.26
CA GLU A 288 -52.27 -0.82 -1.66
C GLU A 288 -52.65 -0.88 -0.16
N ALA A 289 -52.41 0.20 0.56
CA ALA A 289 -52.74 0.32 1.97
C ALA A 289 -54.24 0.19 2.22
N GLY A 290 -55.07 0.77 1.32
CA GLY A 290 -56.55 0.68 1.41
C GLY A 290 -57.09 -0.74 1.33
N ILE A 291 -56.49 -1.57 0.45
CA ILE A 291 -56.84 -3.01 0.33
C ILE A 291 -56.54 -3.75 1.65
N LYS A 292 -55.50 -3.37 2.37
CA LYS A 292 -55.10 -3.98 3.65
C LYS A 292 -55.85 -3.37 4.87
N GLY A 293 -56.61 -2.33 4.70
CA GLY A 293 -57.30 -1.61 5.79
C GLY A 293 -56.36 -0.73 6.62
N CYS A 294 -55.22 -0.30 6.04
CA CYS A 294 -54.32 0.68 6.69
C CYS A 294 -54.23 1.97 5.86
N ARG A 295 -53.54 2.97 6.37
CA ARG A 295 -53.37 4.27 5.72
C ARG A 295 -51.87 4.62 5.64
N VAL A 296 -51.50 5.44 4.64
CA VAL A 296 -50.20 6.06 4.58
C VAL A 296 -50.38 7.57 4.70
N HIS A 297 -49.60 8.22 5.53
CA HIS A 297 -49.69 9.66 5.74
C HIS A 297 -48.31 10.31 5.57
N LEU A 298 -48.21 11.28 4.64
CA LEU A 298 -47.05 12.13 4.49
C LEU A 298 -47.20 13.38 5.36
N GLN A 299 -46.32 13.50 6.35
CA GLN A 299 -46.18 14.76 7.08
C GLN A 299 -45.28 15.69 6.26
N ALA A 300 -45.91 16.58 5.50
CA ALA A 300 -45.25 17.48 4.57
C ALA A 300 -44.29 18.45 5.26
N CYS A 301 -43.19 18.73 4.59
CA CYS A 301 -42.25 19.81 4.88
C CYS A 301 -42.10 20.69 3.62
N PRO A 302 -41.42 21.83 3.69
CA PRO A 302 -41.10 22.63 2.51
C PRO A 302 -40.37 21.83 1.43
N PRO A 303 -40.44 22.23 0.14
CA PRO A 303 -39.71 21.59 -0.93
C PRO A 303 -38.22 21.46 -0.64
N PHE A 304 -37.63 20.32 -1.01
CA PHE A 304 -36.19 20.06 -0.89
C PHE A 304 -35.63 19.56 -2.22
N ILE A 305 -34.95 20.45 -2.90
CA ILE A 305 -34.36 20.16 -4.20
C ILE A 305 -32.93 19.66 -3.99
N ALA A 306 -32.66 18.45 -4.45
CA ALA A 306 -31.31 17.83 -4.42
C ALA A 306 -30.89 17.34 -5.81
N CYS A 307 -29.60 17.36 -6.10
CA CYS A 307 -29.03 16.84 -7.34
C CYS A 307 -28.81 15.33 -7.19
N VAL A 308 -29.78 14.54 -7.68
CA VAL A 308 -29.90 13.10 -7.44
C VAL A 308 -30.37 12.37 -8.70
N ASN A 309 -30.30 11.04 -8.71
CA ASN A 309 -31.00 10.24 -9.69
C ASN A 309 -32.42 9.95 -9.18
N GLY A 310 -33.41 10.59 -9.80
CA GLY A 310 -34.80 10.53 -9.37
C GLY A 310 -35.37 9.10 -9.40
N GLU A 311 -35.05 8.29 -10.42
CA GLU A 311 -35.52 6.90 -10.53
C GLU A 311 -35.01 6.03 -9.38
N LEU A 312 -33.73 6.14 -9.04
CA LEU A 312 -33.14 5.37 -7.95
C LEU A 312 -33.70 5.74 -6.58
N LEU A 313 -33.95 7.04 -6.35
CA LEU A 313 -34.58 7.47 -5.08
C LEU A 313 -36.06 7.13 -5.03
N TYR A 314 -36.79 7.19 -6.18
CA TYR A 314 -38.15 6.69 -6.27
C TYR A 314 -38.19 5.22 -5.81
N ARG A 315 -37.38 4.34 -6.41
CA ARG A 315 -37.28 2.92 -6.03
C ARG A 315 -36.88 2.73 -4.59
N CYS A 316 -35.99 3.58 -4.06
CA CYS A 316 -35.59 3.54 -2.66
C CYS A 316 -36.80 3.75 -1.74
N PHE A 317 -37.48 4.88 -1.88
CA PHE A 317 -38.61 5.22 -1.02
C PHE A 317 -39.81 4.31 -1.25
N GLU A 318 -40.10 3.92 -2.49
CA GLU A 318 -41.12 2.93 -2.80
C GLU A 318 -40.88 1.62 -2.03
N ASN A 319 -39.65 1.07 -2.10
CA ASN A 319 -39.33 -0.18 -1.40
C ASN A 319 -39.51 -0.05 0.12
N VAL A 320 -39.12 1.06 0.73
CA VAL A 320 -39.26 1.27 2.17
C VAL A 320 -40.74 1.47 2.56
N ILE A 321 -41.48 2.27 1.79
CA ILE A 321 -42.90 2.55 2.07
C ILE A 321 -43.76 1.29 1.85
N ARG A 322 -43.56 0.55 0.75
CA ARG A 322 -44.26 -0.72 0.52
C ARG A 322 -43.94 -1.75 1.58
N ASN A 323 -42.68 -1.78 2.07
CA ASN A 323 -42.31 -2.66 3.18
C ASN A 323 -43.08 -2.26 4.46
N ALA A 324 -43.15 -0.98 4.79
CA ALA A 324 -43.90 -0.45 5.92
C ALA A 324 -45.40 -0.78 5.83
N VAL A 325 -46.05 -0.55 4.65
CA VAL A 325 -47.45 -0.92 4.39
C VAL A 325 -47.65 -2.43 4.55
N ARG A 326 -46.72 -3.23 4.10
CA ARG A 326 -46.80 -4.69 4.17
C ARG A 326 -46.80 -5.22 5.60
N TYR A 327 -45.95 -4.69 6.48
CA TYR A 327 -45.76 -5.21 7.84
C TYR A 327 -46.58 -4.49 8.89
N THR A 328 -47.14 -3.30 8.60
CA THR A 328 -48.01 -2.59 9.54
C THR A 328 -49.29 -3.40 9.82
N ARG A 329 -49.86 -3.23 10.99
CA ARG A 329 -51.15 -3.88 11.38
C ARG A 329 -52.31 -3.22 10.66
N PRO A 330 -53.43 -3.93 10.40
CA PRO A 330 -54.67 -3.35 9.96
C PRO A 330 -55.11 -2.22 10.94
N ASP A 331 -55.88 -1.27 10.44
CA ASP A 331 -56.37 -0.09 11.17
C ASP A 331 -55.29 0.86 11.75
N THR A 332 -54.03 0.73 11.26
CA THR A 332 -52.93 1.62 11.63
C THR A 332 -52.52 2.55 10.47
N THR A 333 -51.68 3.51 10.79
CA THR A 333 -51.17 4.47 9.80
C THR A 333 -49.65 4.36 9.69
N VAL A 334 -49.16 4.13 8.47
CA VAL A 334 -47.74 4.30 8.15
C VAL A 334 -47.43 5.79 8.03
N LEU A 335 -46.52 6.30 8.86
CA LEU A 335 -46.15 7.70 8.88
C LEU A 335 -44.84 7.89 8.08
N VAL A 336 -44.93 8.74 7.03
CA VAL A 336 -43.78 9.26 6.30
C VAL A 336 -43.53 10.68 6.76
N SER A 337 -42.43 10.94 7.47
CA SER A 337 -42.10 12.28 7.94
C SER A 337 -40.79 12.74 7.32
N ALA A 338 -40.77 13.95 6.81
CA ALA A 338 -39.59 14.58 6.25
C ALA A 338 -39.15 15.75 7.10
N ARG A 339 -37.90 15.89 7.43
CA ARG A 339 -37.31 16.99 8.20
C ARG A 339 -36.06 17.50 7.50
N ILE A 340 -36.04 18.83 7.30
CA ILE A 340 -34.89 19.54 6.77
C ILE A 340 -34.13 20.14 7.97
N ASN A 341 -32.83 19.95 8.03
CA ASN A 341 -32.04 20.60 9.08
C ASN A 341 -31.96 22.13 8.87
N PRO A 342 -31.64 22.93 9.92
CA PRO A 342 -31.73 24.40 9.85
C PRO A 342 -30.87 25.06 8.77
N ASP A 343 -29.76 24.44 8.36
CA ASP A 343 -28.85 24.93 7.30
C ASP A 343 -29.29 24.49 5.89
N ALA A 344 -30.41 23.75 5.76
CA ALA A 344 -30.92 23.17 4.51
C ALA A 344 -29.90 22.26 3.77
N SER A 345 -28.89 21.78 4.47
CA SER A 345 -27.85 20.91 3.89
C SER A 345 -28.21 19.43 3.92
N ARG A 346 -29.17 19.03 4.76
CA ARG A 346 -29.58 17.62 4.96
C ARG A 346 -31.09 17.49 5.05
N LEU A 347 -31.61 16.48 4.36
CA LEU A 347 -32.96 15.98 4.49
C LEU A 347 -32.95 14.65 5.22
N THR A 348 -33.74 14.49 6.25
CA THR A 348 -33.99 13.22 6.93
C THR A 348 -35.46 12.82 6.66
N VAL A 349 -35.63 11.65 6.03
CA VAL A 349 -36.95 11.05 5.79
C VAL A 349 -37.07 9.83 6.69
N ALA A 350 -38.05 9.82 7.58
CA ALA A 350 -38.37 8.69 8.45
C ALA A 350 -39.72 8.08 8.07
N ILE A 351 -39.71 6.77 7.81
CA ILE A 351 -40.88 5.94 7.48
C ILE A 351 -41.12 5.00 8.66
N SER A 352 -42.24 5.18 9.35
CA SER A 352 -42.58 4.44 10.56
C SER A 352 -43.84 3.60 10.36
N ASP A 353 -43.76 2.33 10.71
CA ASP A 353 -44.87 1.37 10.70
C ASP A 353 -45.25 0.94 12.13
N HIS A 354 -46.37 0.19 12.26
CA HIS A 354 -46.88 -0.39 13.50
C HIS A 354 -46.90 -1.92 13.42
N GLY A 355 -45.90 -2.49 12.77
CA GLY A 355 -45.69 -3.93 12.61
C GLY A 355 -45.10 -4.60 13.86
N PRO A 356 -44.61 -5.81 13.72
CA PRO A 356 -43.97 -6.55 14.81
C PRO A 356 -42.57 -6.01 15.19
N GLY A 357 -41.97 -5.13 14.37
CA GLY A 357 -40.57 -4.76 14.50
C GLY A 357 -39.60 -5.87 14.04
N VAL A 358 -38.32 -5.70 14.35
CA VAL A 358 -37.25 -6.62 14.00
C VAL A 358 -36.38 -6.89 15.23
N ASP A 359 -35.84 -8.11 15.38
CA ASP A 359 -34.91 -8.40 16.47
C ASP A 359 -33.72 -7.43 16.43
N ASN A 360 -33.31 -6.90 17.57
CA ASN A 360 -32.28 -5.88 17.67
C ASN A 360 -30.94 -6.30 17.02
N ASP A 361 -30.59 -7.57 17.14
CA ASP A 361 -29.36 -8.12 16.53
C ASP A 361 -29.43 -8.13 14.99
N ARG A 362 -30.63 -8.03 14.43
CA ARG A 362 -30.88 -8.07 12.99
C ARG A 362 -31.13 -6.71 12.35
N LEU A 363 -31.23 -5.64 13.12
CA LEU A 363 -31.48 -4.29 12.59
C LEU A 363 -30.47 -3.82 11.54
N HIS A 364 -29.21 -4.29 11.63
CA HIS A 364 -28.20 -3.99 10.63
C HIS A 364 -28.26 -4.94 9.42
N SER A 365 -28.66 -6.20 9.61
CA SER A 365 -28.67 -7.19 8.54
C SER A 365 -29.88 -7.07 7.61
N ILE A 366 -30.98 -6.43 8.02
CA ILE A 366 -32.19 -6.27 7.18
C ILE A 366 -31.93 -5.51 5.86
N PHE A 367 -30.82 -4.79 5.75
CA PHE A 367 -30.36 -4.13 4.55
C PHE A 367 -29.44 -5.00 3.66
N GLN A 368 -29.15 -6.24 4.07
CA GLN A 368 -28.45 -7.19 3.26
C GLN A 368 -29.40 -7.87 2.25
N PRO A 369 -28.93 -8.21 1.05
CA PRO A 369 -29.75 -8.94 0.08
C PRO A 369 -30.24 -10.27 0.67
N PHE A 370 -31.47 -10.65 0.33
CA PHE A 370 -32.15 -11.88 0.72
C PHE A 370 -32.43 -12.07 2.23
N GLU A 371 -32.14 -11.08 3.06
CA GLU A 371 -32.52 -11.11 4.46
C GLU A 371 -34.03 -10.94 4.65
N ARG A 372 -34.65 -11.85 5.44
CA ARG A 372 -36.09 -11.89 5.73
C ARG A 372 -36.35 -11.96 7.22
N GLY A 373 -37.49 -11.44 7.66
CA GLY A 373 -37.97 -11.62 9.03
C GLY A 373 -38.27 -13.09 9.34
N ALA A 374 -38.12 -13.48 10.60
CA ALA A 374 -38.48 -14.85 11.04
C ALA A 374 -39.99 -15.05 10.87
N GLY A 375 -40.41 -16.01 10.05
CA GLY A 375 -41.81 -16.43 9.91
C GLY A 375 -42.51 -16.11 8.58
N ASP A 376 -41.92 -15.35 7.66
CA ASP A 376 -42.59 -14.94 6.43
C ASP A 376 -41.91 -15.47 5.15
N ALA A 377 -42.05 -16.80 4.96
CA ALA A 377 -41.49 -17.46 3.77
C ALA A 377 -42.24 -17.15 2.46
N SER A 378 -43.40 -16.51 2.53
CA SER A 378 -44.33 -16.45 1.39
C SER A 378 -44.34 -15.14 0.57
N VAL A 379 -43.80 -14.05 1.07
CA VAL A 379 -43.99 -12.74 0.41
C VAL A 379 -42.68 -11.93 0.32
N GLY A 380 -42.11 -11.81 -0.88
CA GLY A 380 -40.94 -10.99 -1.27
C GLY A 380 -39.57 -11.67 -1.10
N PHE A 381 -38.60 -11.20 -1.87
CA PHE A 381 -37.28 -11.82 -1.98
C PHE A 381 -36.24 -11.28 -0.99
N GLY A 382 -36.61 -10.29 -0.15
CA GLY A 382 -35.62 -9.67 0.74
C GLY A 382 -34.61 -8.75 0.03
N LEU A 383 -34.95 -8.25 -1.18
CA LEU A 383 -34.09 -7.38 -1.97
C LEU A 383 -34.44 -5.90 -1.81
N GLY A 384 -35.69 -5.56 -1.45
CA GLY A 384 -36.18 -4.18 -1.45
C GLY A 384 -35.38 -3.22 -0.53
N LEU A 385 -35.15 -3.62 0.73
CA LEU A 385 -34.36 -2.79 1.66
C LEU A 385 -32.86 -2.75 1.26
N ALA A 386 -32.33 -3.80 0.67
CA ALA A 386 -30.95 -3.80 0.15
C ALA A 386 -30.81 -2.84 -1.04
N ILE A 387 -31.80 -2.81 -1.96
CA ILE A 387 -31.84 -1.82 -3.06
C ILE A 387 -31.93 -0.41 -2.49
N ALA A 388 -32.81 -0.17 -1.49
CA ALA A 388 -32.95 1.12 -0.85
C ALA A 388 -31.62 1.59 -0.22
N ALA A 389 -30.98 0.73 0.55
CA ALA A 389 -29.70 1.03 1.19
C ALA A 389 -28.62 1.38 0.16
N ARG A 390 -28.55 0.61 -0.92
CA ARG A 390 -27.56 0.84 -1.96
C ARG A 390 -27.83 2.14 -2.74
N ALA A 391 -29.10 2.43 -3.05
CA ALA A 391 -29.49 3.67 -3.70
C ALA A 391 -29.11 4.89 -2.87
N VAL A 392 -29.36 4.86 -1.56
CA VAL A 392 -28.97 5.93 -0.62
C VAL A 392 -27.44 6.10 -0.57
N GLN A 393 -26.69 5.01 -0.48
CA GLN A 393 -25.21 5.03 -0.49
C GLN A 393 -24.65 5.62 -1.78
N MET A 394 -25.23 5.32 -2.94
CA MET A 394 -24.84 5.89 -4.23
C MET A 394 -25.06 7.43 -4.28
N HIS A 395 -25.94 7.96 -3.45
CA HIS A 395 -26.16 9.40 -3.29
C HIS A 395 -25.35 10.02 -2.12
N GLY A 396 -24.43 9.25 -1.50
CA GLY A 396 -23.63 9.71 -0.36
C GLY A 396 -24.44 9.89 0.92
N GLY A 397 -25.64 9.31 0.97
CA GLY A 397 -26.52 9.34 2.14
C GLY A 397 -26.30 8.15 3.08
N SER A 398 -27.12 8.07 4.12
CA SER A 398 -27.17 6.94 5.06
C SER A 398 -28.60 6.48 5.31
N ILE A 399 -28.77 5.17 5.55
CA ILE A 399 -30.04 4.56 5.92
C ILE A 399 -29.84 3.76 7.20
N VAL A 400 -30.75 3.88 8.13
CA VAL A 400 -30.73 3.16 9.41
C VAL A 400 -32.15 2.70 9.79
N ALA A 401 -32.24 1.64 10.58
CA ALA A 401 -33.51 1.15 11.10
C ALA A 401 -33.47 1.11 12.62
N ARG A 402 -34.62 1.36 13.26
CA ARG A 402 -34.81 1.28 14.69
C ARG A 402 -36.21 0.73 15.02
N ASN A 403 -36.32 -0.02 16.08
CA ASN A 403 -37.61 -0.44 16.61
C ASN A 403 -38.26 0.72 17.39
N GLU A 404 -39.58 0.86 17.28
CA GLU A 404 -40.34 1.78 18.08
C GLU A 404 -40.79 1.19 19.42
N SER A 405 -40.85 1.99 20.48
CA SER A 405 -41.19 1.54 21.83
C SER A 405 -42.60 0.96 21.96
N GLY A 406 -43.50 1.29 21.03
CA GLY A 406 -44.87 0.76 20.93
C GLY A 406 -45.05 -0.44 20.00
N GLY A 407 -43.96 -0.98 19.47
CA GLY A 407 -43.95 -1.92 18.38
C GLY A 407 -43.97 -1.24 17.01
N GLY A 408 -43.30 -1.85 16.02
CA GLY A 408 -43.10 -1.31 14.68
C GLY A 408 -41.65 -1.03 14.41
N LEU A 409 -41.38 -0.66 13.15
CA LEU A 409 -40.04 -0.33 12.64
C LEU A 409 -40.08 1.09 12.07
N THR A 410 -39.06 1.88 12.37
CA THR A 410 -38.77 3.13 11.68
C THR A 410 -37.52 2.97 10.86
N VAL A 411 -37.64 3.23 9.56
CA VAL A 411 -36.49 3.33 8.64
C VAL A 411 -36.22 4.81 8.36
N GLU A 412 -35.02 5.25 8.65
CA GLU A 412 -34.59 6.64 8.50
C GLU A 412 -33.56 6.73 7.37
N VAL A 413 -33.84 7.58 6.39
CA VAL A 413 -32.98 7.90 5.24
C VAL A 413 -32.48 9.31 5.37
N ASN A 414 -31.16 9.48 5.35
CA ASN A 414 -30.49 10.78 5.39
C ASN A 414 -29.85 11.08 4.03
N LEU A 415 -30.25 12.19 3.42
CA LEU A 415 -29.70 12.68 2.14
C LEU A 415 -29.03 14.03 2.35
N HIS A 416 -27.94 14.27 1.64
CA HIS A 416 -27.24 15.55 1.66
C HIS A 416 -27.55 16.35 0.38
N ASN A 417 -27.67 17.66 0.51
CA ASN A 417 -27.81 18.54 -0.64
C ASN A 417 -26.44 18.65 -1.34
N ALA A 418 -26.36 18.29 -2.62
CA ALA A 418 -25.10 18.25 -3.38
C ALA A 418 -24.41 19.62 -3.55
N ARG A 419 -25.05 20.74 -3.15
CA ARG A 419 -24.38 22.05 -3.12
C ARG A 419 -23.22 22.13 -2.10
N SER A 420 -23.18 21.23 -1.10
CA SER A 420 -22.10 21.18 -0.09
C SER A 420 -20.94 20.24 -0.47
N LEU A 421 -21.06 19.43 -1.51
CA LEU A 421 -19.99 18.53 -1.95
C LEU A 421 -18.88 19.23 -2.75
N HIS A 422 -19.15 20.44 -3.28
CA HIS A 422 -18.12 21.22 -4.00
C HIS A 422 -17.14 21.94 -3.05
N ASP A 423 -17.52 22.14 -1.79
CA ASP A 423 -16.67 22.79 -0.77
C ASP A 423 -15.73 21.79 -0.05
N ILE A 424 -15.94 20.48 -0.20
CA ILE A 424 -15.12 19.44 0.48
C ILE A 424 -13.88 19.05 -0.35
N THR A 425 -13.83 19.43 -1.64
CA THR A 425 -12.68 19.11 -2.54
C THR A 425 -11.64 20.24 -2.61
N VAL A 426 -11.82 21.31 -1.84
CA VAL A 426 -10.90 22.49 -1.81
C VAL A 426 -10.35 22.78 -0.39
N ALA A 427 -10.45 21.82 0.54
CA ALA A 427 -9.82 21.93 1.86
C ALA A 427 -8.78 20.82 2.08
#